data_680ae42dfb0293ddd5cd682f3160d839
#
_entry.id   680ae42dfb0293ddd5cd682f3160d839
#
_cell.length_a   1.000
_cell.length_b   1.000
_cell.length_c   1.000
_cell.angle_alpha   90.00
_cell.angle_beta   90.00
_cell.angle_gamma   90.00
#
_symmetry.space_group_name_H-M   'P 1'
#
loop_
_entity.id
_entity.type
_entity.pdbx_description
1 polymer ?
#
loop_
_entity_poly.entity_id
_entity_poly.type
_entity_poly.pdbx_seq_one_letter_code
_entity_poly.pdbx_strand_id
1 'polypeptide(L)'
;MLIAWEDYLIARKTGVKKFWKPLLDKNITQFDSLSGELLKLEIHELCTEYFDHRCSEIPIQHPKILEKVLSQWEKEISINNEVYLLWAYKAQGFNGICKILSEEFIRKPQLLLEKVLVLNPDNLEAIKLLLLHHLDALDFALHELPDGLVLSESACIRSIECCEKLLANNPEMADTKTRFGLDFHYYKTMYFSWVEYQKKGIKEDFFEWLDNKI
;
A
#
# COMPACT_ATOMS: atom_id res chain seq x y z
N MET A 1 3.41 -6.81 -23.30
CA MET A 1 1.95 -6.65 -23.60
C MET A 1 1.65 -7.19 -25.01
N LEU A 2 0.55 -7.90 -25.18
CA LEU A 2 0.08 -8.40 -26.48
C LEU A 2 -0.67 -7.32 -27.27
N ILE A 3 -1.23 -6.36 -26.55
CA ILE A 3 -1.98 -5.23 -27.11
C ILE A 3 -1.06 -4.00 -27.13
N ALA A 4 -1.11 -3.23 -28.23
CA ALA A 4 -0.29 -2.03 -28.42
C ALA A 4 -0.84 -0.83 -27.60
N TRP A 5 -0.68 -0.87 -26.27
CA TRP A 5 -1.08 0.23 -25.40
C TRP A 5 -0.22 1.48 -25.57
N GLU A 6 1.00 1.35 -26.10
CA GLU A 6 1.92 2.48 -26.32
C GLU A 6 1.30 3.59 -27.18
N ASP A 7 0.66 3.23 -28.31
CA ASP A 7 0.02 4.21 -29.19
C ASP A 7 -1.09 4.98 -28.46
N TYR A 8 -1.88 4.26 -27.63
CA TYR A 8 -2.90 4.88 -26.79
C TYR A 8 -2.26 5.81 -25.76
N LEU A 9 -1.20 5.40 -25.07
CA LEU A 9 -0.52 6.19 -24.04
C LEU A 9 0.09 7.46 -24.63
N ILE A 10 0.73 7.37 -25.79
CA ILE A 10 1.26 8.52 -26.52
C ILE A 10 0.13 9.50 -26.87
N ALA A 11 -0.96 9.00 -27.46
CA ALA A 11 -2.10 9.83 -27.83
C ALA A 11 -2.78 10.42 -26.58
N ARG A 12 -2.83 9.69 -25.46
CA ARG A 12 -3.42 10.14 -24.19
C ARG A 12 -2.71 11.36 -23.61
N LYS A 13 -1.36 11.40 -23.71
CA LYS A 13 -0.54 12.53 -23.27
C LYS A 13 -0.86 13.85 -23.99
N THR A 14 -1.44 13.79 -25.18
CA THR A 14 -1.87 15.01 -25.89
C THR A 14 -3.09 15.68 -25.23
N GLY A 15 -3.82 14.98 -24.36
CA GLY A 15 -5.06 15.43 -23.73
C GLY A 15 -6.27 15.49 -24.70
N VAL A 16 -6.06 15.28 -26.02
CA VAL A 16 -7.09 15.47 -27.04
C VAL A 16 -7.88 14.18 -27.27
N LYS A 17 -9.11 14.13 -26.78
CA LYS A 17 -9.97 12.94 -26.79
C LYS A 17 -10.13 12.28 -28.16
N LYS A 18 -10.23 13.05 -29.24
CA LYS A 18 -10.38 12.53 -30.60
C LYS A 18 -9.20 11.68 -31.08
N PHE A 19 -8.02 11.84 -30.47
CA PHE A 19 -6.83 11.05 -30.84
C PHE A 19 -6.74 9.75 -30.04
N TRP A 20 -6.96 9.79 -28.72
CA TRP A 20 -6.77 8.62 -27.88
C TRP A 20 -8.01 7.72 -27.78
N LYS A 21 -9.25 8.27 -27.93
CA LYS A 21 -10.48 7.49 -27.76
C LYS A 21 -10.61 6.34 -28.75
N PRO A 22 -10.37 6.52 -30.07
CA PRO A 22 -10.43 5.40 -31.02
C PRO A 22 -9.40 4.29 -30.71
N LEU A 23 -8.20 4.67 -30.23
CA LEU A 23 -7.17 3.71 -29.86
C LEU A 23 -7.57 2.92 -28.62
N LEU A 24 -8.16 3.59 -27.62
CA LEU A 24 -8.73 2.93 -26.45
C LEU A 24 -9.80 1.91 -26.85
N ASP A 25 -10.77 2.31 -27.67
CA ASP A 25 -11.87 1.45 -28.08
C ASP A 25 -11.36 0.22 -28.87
N LYS A 26 -10.38 0.41 -29.76
CA LYS A 26 -9.69 -0.67 -30.46
C LYS A 26 -9.02 -1.64 -29.47
N ASN A 27 -8.23 -1.13 -28.54
CA ASN A 27 -7.50 -1.93 -27.57
C ASN A 27 -8.44 -2.68 -26.63
N ILE A 28 -9.55 -2.06 -26.20
CA ILE A 28 -10.59 -2.74 -25.41
C ILE A 28 -11.22 -3.89 -26.21
N THR A 29 -11.49 -3.70 -27.50
CA THR A 29 -12.05 -4.75 -28.35
C THR A 29 -11.07 -5.93 -28.48
N GLN A 30 -9.78 -5.64 -28.64
CA GLN A 30 -8.74 -6.67 -28.64
C GLN A 30 -8.65 -7.39 -27.30
N PHE A 31 -8.66 -6.65 -26.19
CA PHE A 31 -8.65 -7.21 -24.84
C PHE A 31 -9.87 -8.11 -24.58
N ASP A 32 -11.05 -7.70 -25.03
CA ASP A 32 -12.27 -8.51 -24.92
C ASP A 32 -12.17 -9.86 -25.63
N SER A 33 -11.40 -9.94 -26.72
CA SER A 33 -11.21 -11.16 -27.49
C SER A 33 -10.20 -12.14 -26.86
N LEU A 34 -9.40 -11.67 -25.88
CA LEU A 34 -8.43 -12.53 -25.21
C LEU A 34 -9.10 -13.50 -24.24
N SER A 35 -8.54 -14.72 -24.16
CA SER A 35 -8.99 -15.76 -23.23
C SER A 35 -7.82 -16.64 -22.78
N GLY A 36 -8.03 -17.44 -21.74
CA GLY A 36 -7.04 -18.38 -21.23
C GLY A 36 -5.72 -17.71 -20.84
N GLU A 37 -4.60 -18.34 -21.21
CA GLU A 37 -3.26 -17.86 -20.85
C GLU A 37 -2.91 -16.50 -21.48
N LEU A 38 -3.42 -16.18 -22.66
CA LEU A 38 -3.17 -14.89 -23.30
C LEU A 38 -3.83 -13.75 -22.51
N LEU A 39 -5.04 -13.95 -22.01
CA LEU A 39 -5.72 -12.98 -21.16
C LEU A 39 -4.96 -12.82 -19.82
N LYS A 40 -4.54 -13.92 -19.20
CA LYS A 40 -3.76 -13.90 -17.96
C LYS A 40 -2.46 -13.10 -18.13
N LEU A 41 -1.73 -13.36 -19.21
CA LEU A 41 -0.49 -12.65 -19.52
C LEU A 41 -0.75 -11.14 -19.70
N GLU A 42 -1.74 -10.77 -20.49
CA GLU A 42 -2.07 -9.36 -20.74
C GLU A 42 -2.51 -8.64 -19.45
N ILE A 43 -3.29 -9.30 -18.57
CA ILE A 43 -3.67 -8.75 -17.27
C ILE A 43 -2.43 -8.53 -16.41
N HIS A 44 -1.51 -9.49 -16.38
CA HIS A 44 -0.27 -9.36 -15.62
C HIS A 44 0.54 -8.15 -16.07
N GLU A 45 0.75 -8.00 -17.38
CA GLU A 45 1.46 -6.86 -17.97
C GLU A 45 0.78 -5.51 -17.67
N LEU A 46 -0.56 -5.43 -17.81
CA LEU A 46 -1.30 -4.22 -17.46
C LEU A 46 -1.14 -3.85 -15.97
N CYS A 47 -1.18 -4.84 -15.08
CA CYS A 47 -1.00 -4.61 -13.66
C CYS A 47 0.44 -4.19 -13.34
N THR A 48 1.45 -4.79 -13.98
CA THR A 48 2.86 -4.40 -13.86
C THR A 48 3.04 -2.94 -14.26
N GLU A 49 2.54 -2.54 -15.43
CA GLU A 49 2.62 -1.14 -15.87
C GLU A 49 1.94 -0.18 -14.92
N TYR A 50 0.76 -0.54 -14.42
CA TYR A 50 0.00 0.35 -13.54
C TYR A 50 0.60 0.44 -12.14
N PHE A 51 0.92 -0.69 -11.48
CA PHE A 51 1.31 -0.72 -10.07
C PHE A 51 2.82 -0.59 -9.85
N ASP A 52 3.63 -1.18 -10.73
CA ASP A 52 5.08 -1.25 -10.51
C ASP A 52 5.78 -0.12 -11.28
N HIS A 53 5.37 0.14 -12.53
CA HIS A 53 5.88 1.26 -13.32
C HIS A 53 5.12 2.58 -13.09
N ARG A 54 4.04 2.56 -12.27
CA ARG A 54 3.22 3.72 -11.89
C ARG A 54 2.63 4.48 -13.08
N CYS A 55 2.30 3.77 -14.15
CA CYS A 55 1.66 4.35 -15.33
C CYS A 55 0.16 4.51 -15.11
N SER A 56 -0.26 5.62 -14.48
CA SER A 56 -1.67 5.89 -14.15
C SER A 56 -2.59 6.05 -15.38
N GLU A 57 -2.03 6.29 -16.56
CA GLU A 57 -2.76 6.38 -17.82
C GLU A 57 -3.23 5.04 -18.37
N ILE A 58 -2.65 3.91 -17.91
CA ILE A 58 -3.14 2.57 -18.24
C ILE A 58 -4.59 2.45 -17.77
N PRO A 59 -5.54 2.09 -18.66
CA PRO A 59 -6.97 2.15 -18.35
C PRO A 59 -7.47 0.93 -17.58
N ILE A 60 -6.72 0.45 -16.57
CA ILE A 60 -7.04 -0.75 -15.80
C ILE A 60 -8.40 -0.66 -15.09
N GLN A 61 -8.82 0.57 -14.74
CA GLN A 61 -10.13 0.82 -14.10
C GLN A 61 -11.28 0.98 -15.12
N HIS A 62 -11.02 0.82 -16.42
CA HIS A 62 -12.11 0.79 -17.40
C HIS A 62 -13.01 -0.43 -17.15
N PRO A 63 -14.35 -0.28 -17.09
CA PRO A 63 -15.27 -1.34 -16.64
C PRO A 63 -15.04 -2.72 -17.26
N LYS A 64 -14.84 -2.78 -18.59
CA LYS A 64 -14.61 -4.03 -19.30
C LYS A 64 -13.26 -4.68 -18.99
N ILE A 65 -12.24 -3.87 -18.72
CA ILE A 65 -10.91 -4.38 -18.33
C ILE A 65 -10.97 -4.82 -16.87
N LEU A 66 -11.50 -3.98 -16.00
CA LEU A 66 -11.55 -4.22 -14.56
C LEU A 66 -12.30 -5.50 -14.19
N GLU A 67 -13.41 -5.80 -14.87
CA GLU A 67 -14.16 -7.05 -14.64
C GLU A 67 -13.28 -8.28 -14.83
N LYS A 68 -12.53 -8.36 -15.94
CA LYS A 68 -11.62 -9.48 -16.22
C LYS A 68 -10.41 -9.49 -15.29
N VAL A 69 -9.88 -8.30 -14.95
CA VAL A 69 -8.78 -8.14 -14.00
C VAL A 69 -9.20 -8.68 -12.63
N LEU A 70 -10.34 -8.29 -12.10
CA LEU A 70 -10.83 -8.75 -10.80
C LEU A 70 -11.09 -10.26 -10.80
N SER A 71 -11.66 -10.82 -11.87
CA SER A 71 -11.86 -12.27 -11.99
C SER A 71 -10.53 -13.05 -11.99
N GLN A 72 -9.50 -12.53 -12.64
CA GLN A 72 -8.17 -13.15 -12.60
C GLN A 72 -7.51 -12.99 -11.23
N TRP A 73 -7.62 -11.81 -10.60
CA TRP A 73 -7.08 -11.56 -9.27
C TRP A 73 -7.67 -12.49 -8.22
N GLU A 74 -8.99 -12.71 -8.23
CA GLU A 74 -9.64 -13.64 -7.31
C GLU A 74 -9.00 -15.04 -7.37
N LYS A 75 -8.72 -15.54 -8.58
CA LYS A 75 -8.04 -16.83 -8.77
C LYS A 75 -6.61 -16.81 -8.20
N GLU A 76 -5.83 -15.79 -8.56
CA GLU A 76 -4.43 -15.70 -8.15
C GLU A 76 -4.28 -15.49 -6.64
N ILE A 77 -5.15 -14.68 -6.02
CA ILE A 77 -5.18 -14.48 -4.57
C ILE A 77 -5.56 -15.79 -3.86
N SER A 78 -6.50 -16.57 -4.42
CA SER A 78 -6.93 -17.84 -3.83
C SER A 78 -5.81 -18.88 -3.72
N ILE A 79 -4.84 -18.83 -4.63
CA ILE A 79 -3.65 -19.69 -4.63
C ILE A 79 -2.43 -19.03 -3.98
N ASN A 80 -2.62 -17.88 -3.32
CA ASN A 80 -1.58 -17.11 -2.65
C ASN A 80 -0.45 -16.64 -3.59
N ASN A 81 -0.79 -16.17 -4.79
CA ASN A 81 0.22 -15.57 -5.66
C ASN A 81 0.74 -14.26 -5.05
N GLU A 82 2.03 -14.22 -4.71
CA GLU A 82 2.70 -13.11 -4.04
C GLU A 82 2.47 -11.75 -4.72
N VAL A 83 2.66 -11.71 -6.03
CA VAL A 83 2.54 -10.48 -6.82
C VAL A 83 1.11 -9.93 -6.78
N TYR A 84 0.12 -10.81 -6.90
CA TYR A 84 -1.29 -10.41 -6.88
C TYR A 84 -1.76 -10.00 -5.48
N LEU A 85 -1.22 -10.59 -4.41
CA LEU A 85 -1.45 -10.13 -3.04
C LEU A 85 -0.90 -8.72 -2.84
N LEU A 86 0.31 -8.44 -3.33
CA LEU A 86 0.92 -7.11 -3.26
C LEU A 86 0.11 -6.06 -4.03
N TRP A 87 -0.31 -6.38 -5.26
CA TRP A 87 -1.16 -5.50 -6.05
C TRP A 87 -2.54 -5.31 -5.42
N ALA A 88 -3.11 -6.32 -4.77
CA ALA A 88 -4.37 -6.19 -4.05
C ALA A 88 -4.27 -5.19 -2.90
N TYR A 89 -3.14 -5.15 -2.19
CA TYR A 89 -2.87 -4.10 -1.20
C TYR A 89 -2.81 -2.71 -1.84
N LYS A 90 -2.07 -2.56 -2.96
CA LYS A 90 -1.95 -1.30 -3.69
C LYS A 90 -3.30 -0.82 -4.28
N ALA A 91 -4.20 -1.74 -4.58
CA ALA A 91 -5.48 -1.49 -5.24
C ALA A 91 -6.65 -1.21 -4.29
N GLN A 92 -6.42 -0.95 -2.99
CA GLN A 92 -7.50 -0.75 -2.00
C GLN A 92 -8.54 0.31 -2.39
N GLY A 93 -8.17 1.31 -3.20
CA GLY A 93 -9.09 2.31 -3.73
C GLY A 93 -9.84 1.92 -5.01
N PHE A 94 -9.62 0.70 -5.56
CA PHE A 94 -10.24 0.29 -6.82
C PHE A 94 -11.69 -0.14 -6.63
N ASN A 95 -12.55 0.28 -7.56
CA ASN A 95 -13.92 -0.19 -7.59
C ASN A 95 -13.97 -1.73 -7.71
N GLY A 96 -14.68 -2.37 -6.79
CA GLY A 96 -14.90 -3.80 -6.84
C GLY A 96 -13.82 -4.67 -6.20
N ILE A 97 -12.66 -4.13 -5.78
CA ILE A 97 -11.63 -4.93 -5.09
C ILE A 97 -12.19 -5.60 -3.82
N CYS A 98 -13.07 -4.90 -3.09
CA CYS A 98 -13.73 -5.44 -1.91
C CYS A 98 -14.64 -6.65 -2.20
N LYS A 99 -15.00 -6.92 -3.47
CA LYS A 99 -15.82 -8.08 -3.83
C LYS A 99 -15.01 -9.37 -3.90
N ILE A 100 -13.72 -9.27 -4.11
CA ILE A 100 -12.82 -10.42 -4.27
C ILE A 100 -11.93 -10.66 -3.05
N LEU A 101 -11.86 -9.69 -2.12
CA LEU A 101 -11.13 -9.83 -0.87
C LEU A 101 -12.03 -10.38 0.23
N SER A 102 -11.46 -11.19 1.13
CA SER A 102 -12.15 -11.59 2.35
C SER A 102 -12.46 -10.38 3.22
N GLU A 103 -13.49 -10.48 4.07
CA GLU A 103 -13.84 -9.42 5.03
C GLU A 103 -12.65 -9.06 5.93
N GLU A 104 -11.81 -10.03 6.26
CA GLU A 104 -10.62 -9.83 7.05
C GLU A 104 -9.58 -8.94 6.34
N PHE A 105 -9.30 -9.19 5.06
CA PHE A 105 -8.39 -8.36 4.25
C PHE A 105 -8.94 -6.95 4.01
N ILE A 106 -10.27 -6.81 3.92
CA ILE A 106 -10.89 -5.48 3.80
C ILE A 106 -10.70 -4.67 5.09
N ARG A 107 -10.90 -5.30 6.25
CA ARG A 107 -10.76 -4.64 7.56
C ARG A 107 -9.30 -4.42 7.97
N LYS A 108 -8.41 -5.30 7.56
CA LYS A 108 -6.99 -5.32 7.92
C LYS A 108 -6.13 -5.54 6.68
N PRO A 109 -6.01 -4.55 5.81
CA PRO A 109 -5.32 -4.71 4.54
C PRO A 109 -3.83 -5.04 4.69
N GLN A 110 -3.20 -4.67 5.79
CA GLN A 110 -1.82 -5.05 6.08
C GLN A 110 -1.59 -6.57 6.09
N LEU A 111 -2.64 -7.38 6.36
CA LEU A 111 -2.53 -8.84 6.31
C LEU A 111 -2.17 -9.37 4.92
N LEU A 112 -2.47 -8.63 3.84
CA LEU A 112 -2.01 -8.97 2.49
C LEU A 112 -0.48 -8.89 2.41
N LEU A 113 0.11 -7.83 2.98
CA LEU A 113 1.56 -7.65 3.01
C LEU A 113 2.25 -8.67 3.93
N GLU A 114 1.66 -8.93 5.10
CA GLU A 114 2.15 -9.98 6.01
C GLU A 114 2.17 -11.34 5.31
N LYS A 115 1.14 -11.64 4.53
CA LYS A 115 1.07 -12.87 3.73
C LYS A 115 2.12 -12.91 2.63
N VAL A 116 2.39 -11.79 1.95
CA VAL A 116 3.52 -11.67 1.01
C VAL A 116 4.83 -12.00 1.71
N LEU A 117 5.07 -11.45 2.91
CA LEU A 117 6.31 -11.68 3.66
C LEU A 117 6.44 -13.11 4.23
N VAL A 118 5.33 -13.82 4.41
CA VAL A 118 5.38 -15.26 4.72
C VAL A 118 5.86 -16.07 3.51
N LEU A 119 5.48 -15.67 2.29
CA LEU A 119 5.88 -16.34 1.05
C LEU A 119 7.29 -15.95 0.61
N ASN A 120 7.64 -14.69 0.77
CA ASN A 120 8.91 -14.10 0.39
C ASN A 120 9.35 -13.07 1.46
N PRO A 121 10.09 -13.50 2.49
CA PRO A 121 10.54 -12.65 3.59
C PRO A 121 11.41 -11.46 3.14
N ASP A 122 12.06 -11.57 1.98
CA ASP A 122 12.98 -10.58 1.44
C ASP A 122 12.31 -9.62 0.43
N ASN A 123 10.97 -9.64 0.32
CA ASN A 123 10.25 -8.71 -0.55
C ASN A 123 10.34 -7.28 -0.01
N LEU A 124 11.31 -6.52 -0.51
CA LEU A 124 11.59 -5.15 -0.08
C LEU A 124 10.41 -4.19 -0.24
N GLU A 125 9.59 -4.39 -1.25
CA GLU A 125 8.41 -3.54 -1.47
C GLU A 125 7.35 -3.80 -0.41
N ALA A 126 7.05 -5.06 -0.11
CA ALA A 126 6.13 -5.43 0.96
C ALA A 126 6.62 -4.93 2.34
N ILE A 127 7.93 -5.05 2.62
CA ILE A 127 8.54 -4.51 3.84
C ILE A 127 8.31 -3.00 3.94
N LYS A 128 8.63 -2.24 2.88
CA LYS A 128 8.45 -0.78 2.85
C LYS A 128 6.99 -0.37 3.03
N LEU A 129 6.08 -1.04 2.35
CA LEU A 129 4.64 -0.74 2.45
C LEU A 129 4.10 -1.07 3.84
N LEU A 130 4.56 -2.16 4.47
CA LEU A 130 4.14 -2.52 5.82
C LEU A 130 4.72 -1.57 6.87
N LEU A 131 5.97 -1.12 6.71
CA LEU A 131 6.55 -0.06 7.54
C LEU A 131 5.74 1.23 7.42
N LEU A 132 5.44 1.69 6.20
CA LEU A 132 4.61 2.88 5.99
C LEU A 132 3.25 2.74 6.66
N HIS A 133 2.58 1.59 6.50
CA HIS A 133 1.28 1.33 7.13
C HIS A 133 1.31 1.53 8.66
N HIS A 134 2.35 1.00 9.32
CA HIS A 134 2.48 1.14 10.77
C HIS A 134 2.94 2.53 11.21
N LEU A 135 3.80 3.20 10.43
CA LEU A 135 4.22 4.58 10.71
C LEU A 135 3.05 5.56 10.54
N ASP A 136 2.25 5.41 9.48
CA ASP A 136 1.03 6.21 9.27
C ASP A 136 0.01 5.99 10.41
N ALA A 137 -0.10 4.74 10.90
CA ALA A 137 -0.95 4.44 12.04
C ALA A 137 -0.45 5.11 13.34
N LEU A 138 0.87 5.18 13.54
CA LEU A 138 1.46 5.89 14.69
C LEU A 138 1.31 7.39 14.56
N ASP A 139 1.53 7.97 13.38
CA ASP A 139 1.31 9.39 13.11
C ASP A 139 -0.13 9.78 13.45
N PHE A 140 -1.10 9.01 12.93
CA PHE A 140 -2.51 9.22 13.23
C PHE A 140 -2.83 9.06 14.73
N ALA A 141 -2.22 8.06 15.40
CA ALA A 141 -2.45 7.81 16.82
C ALA A 141 -2.02 8.97 17.72
N LEU A 142 -0.93 9.66 17.33
CA LEU A 142 -0.29 10.71 18.11
C LEU A 142 -0.79 12.13 17.74
N HIS A 143 -1.75 12.23 16.82
CA HIS A 143 -2.21 13.50 16.26
C HIS A 143 -2.83 14.45 17.33
N GLU A 144 -3.48 13.88 18.33
CA GLU A 144 -4.19 14.63 19.39
C GLU A 144 -3.34 14.82 20.67
N LEU A 145 -2.03 14.59 20.61
CA LEU A 145 -1.17 14.85 21.77
C LEU A 145 -1.14 16.35 22.11
N PRO A 146 -1.15 16.70 23.39
CA PRO A 146 -1.03 15.82 24.58
C PRO A 146 -2.36 15.30 25.14
N ASP A 147 -3.50 15.68 24.56
CA ASP A 147 -4.84 15.44 25.13
C ASP A 147 -5.17 13.93 25.17
N GLY A 148 -4.64 13.15 24.25
CA GLY A 148 -4.84 11.71 24.23
C GLY A 148 -4.28 11.04 22.99
N LEU A 149 -4.56 9.74 22.87
CA LEU A 149 -4.28 8.95 21.68
C LEU A 149 -5.57 8.76 20.87
N VAL A 150 -5.49 8.93 19.55
CA VAL A 150 -6.61 8.64 18.64
C VAL A 150 -6.84 7.12 18.53
N LEU A 151 -5.76 6.34 18.62
CA LEU A 151 -5.83 4.87 18.66
C LEU A 151 -5.60 4.36 20.09
N SER A 152 -5.98 3.09 20.34
CA SER A 152 -5.71 2.46 21.62
C SER A 152 -4.21 2.26 21.86
N GLU A 153 -3.77 2.29 23.11
CA GLU A 153 -2.37 1.99 23.49
C GLU A 153 -1.90 0.64 22.92
N SER A 154 -2.77 -0.37 22.94
CA SER A 154 -2.44 -1.69 22.40
C SER A 154 -2.25 -1.67 20.88
N ALA A 155 -2.90 -0.77 20.15
CA ALA A 155 -2.67 -0.59 18.72
C ALA A 155 -1.32 0.10 18.47
N CYS A 156 -1.00 1.14 19.23
CA CYS A 156 0.30 1.82 19.16
C CYS A 156 1.46 0.86 19.45
N ILE A 157 1.37 0.08 20.53
CA ILE A 157 2.39 -0.91 20.90
C ILE A 157 2.58 -1.93 19.78
N ARG A 158 1.51 -2.49 19.22
CA ARG A 158 1.63 -3.43 18.09
C ARG A 158 2.32 -2.81 16.89
N SER A 159 2.01 -1.56 16.54
CA SER A 159 2.67 -0.88 15.43
C SER A 159 4.16 -0.65 15.71
N ILE A 160 4.53 -0.28 16.93
CA ILE A 160 5.94 -0.15 17.34
C ILE A 160 6.66 -1.49 17.24
N GLU A 161 6.10 -2.57 17.80
CA GLU A 161 6.70 -3.92 17.77
C GLU A 161 6.88 -4.43 16.32
N CYS A 162 5.89 -4.18 15.45
CA CYS A 162 5.99 -4.53 14.03
C CYS A 162 7.11 -3.75 13.34
N CYS A 163 7.20 -2.45 13.55
CA CYS A 163 8.28 -1.63 13.00
C CYS A 163 9.65 -2.09 13.53
N GLU A 164 9.80 -2.34 14.82
CA GLU A 164 11.04 -2.85 15.43
C GLU A 164 11.49 -4.15 14.76
N LYS A 165 10.58 -5.11 14.59
CA LYS A 165 10.88 -6.38 13.95
C LYS A 165 11.32 -6.22 12.49
N LEU A 166 10.60 -5.39 11.73
CA LEU A 166 10.92 -5.13 10.32
C LEU A 166 12.28 -4.43 10.18
N LEU A 167 12.54 -3.41 10.99
CA LEU A 167 13.79 -2.66 10.95
C LEU A 167 14.98 -3.48 11.48
N ALA A 168 14.79 -4.35 12.46
CA ALA A 168 15.85 -5.25 12.95
C ALA A 168 16.34 -6.22 11.87
N ASN A 169 15.45 -6.64 10.97
CA ASN A 169 15.79 -7.52 9.86
C ASN A 169 16.28 -6.74 8.60
N ASN A 170 16.15 -5.41 8.60
CA ASN A 170 16.51 -4.53 7.47
C ASN A 170 17.30 -3.32 8.00
N PRO A 171 18.53 -3.52 8.46
CA PRO A 171 19.30 -2.49 9.17
C PRO A 171 19.59 -1.23 8.32
N GLU A 172 19.64 -1.37 7.00
CA GLU A 172 19.79 -0.24 6.08
C GLU A 172 18.57 0.71 6.11
N MET A 173 17.39 0.24 6.50
CA MET A 173 16.19 1.06 6.68
C MET A 173 16.08 1.64 8.09
N ALA A 174 16.79 1.05 9.06
CA ALA A 174 16.76 1.47 10.47
C ALA A 174 17.66 2.68 10.75
N ASP A 175 18.58 3.03 9.85
CA ASP A 175 19.45 4.20 10.00
C ASP A 175 18.58 5.47 10.10
N THR A 176 18.80 6.28 11.14
CA THR A 176 18.11 7.57 11.34
C THR A 176 18.36 8.59 10.24
N LYS A 177 19.28 8.32 9.32
CA LYS A 177 19.45 9.09 8.07
C LYS A 177 18.43 8.72 7.00
N THR A 178 17.76 7.58 7.14
CA THR A 178 16.65 7.19 6.27
C THR A 178 15.34 7.74 6.80
N ARG A 179 14.36 7.94 5.92
CA ARG A 179 13.03 8.37 6.32
C ARG A 179 12.40 7.41 7.33
N PHE A 180 12.48 6.10 7.08
CA PHE A 180 11.86 5.09 7.95
C PHE A 180 12.47 5.08 9.36
N GLY A 181 13.81 5.11 9.45
CA GLY A 181 14.49 5.13 10.74
C GLY A 181 14.21 6.42 11.52
N LEU A 182 14.19 7.59 10.83
CA LEU A 182 13.89 8.88 11.43
C LEU A 182 12.45 8.93 11.96
N ASP A 183 11.47 8.62 11.10
CA ASP A 183 10.05 8.68 11.45
C ASP A 183 9.74 7.70 12.60
N PHE A 184 10.29 6.46 12.53
CA PHE A 184 10.10 5.49 13.59
C PHE A 184 10.68 5.95 14.92
N HIS A 185 11.90 6.48 14.93
CA HIS A 185 12.52 7.00 16.15
C HIS A 185 11.68 8.12 16.76
N TYR A 186 11.20 9.04 15.94
CA TYR A 186 10.34 10.14 16.35
C TYR A 186 9.04 9.64 17.00
N TYR A 187 8.25 8.83 16.29
CA TYR A 187 6.96 8.36 16.80
C TYR A 187 7.11 7.48 18.06
N LYS A 188 8.11 6.63 18.10
CA LYS A 188 8.42 5.80 19.27
C LYS A 188 8.76 6.67 20.49
N THR A 189 9.61 7.67 20.31
CA THR A 189 9.99 8.61 21.36
C THR A 189 8.78 9.40 21.87
N MET A 190 7.97 9.94 20.98
CA MET A 190 6.75 10.68 21.30
C MET A 190 5.78 9.83 22.11
N TYR A 191 5.50 8.60 21.67
CA TYR A 191 4.58 7.68 22.36
C TYR A 191 5.05 7.37 23.78
N PHE A 192 6.30 6.94 23.97
CA PHE A 192 6.79 6.58 25.31
C PHE A 192 6.95 7.78 26.22
N SER A 193 7.30 8.94 25.70
CA SER A 193 7.35 10.18 26.46
C SER A 193 5.96 10.60 26.94
N TRP A 194 4.94 10.48 26.08
CA TRP A 194 3.57 10.76 26.47
C TRP A 194 3.06 9.78 27.54
N VAL A 195 3.33 8.49 27.41
CA VAL A 195 2.98 7.49 28.44
C VAL A 195 3.64 7.80 29.78
N GLU A 196 4.91 8.23 29.77
CA GLU A 196 5.61 8.64 30.98
C GLU A 196 5.03 9.91 31.59
N TYR A 197 4.74 10.92 30.76
CA TYR A 197 4.10 12.18 31.15
C TYR A 197 2.77 11.91 31.87
N GLN A 198 1.91 11.10 31.29
CA GLN A 198 0.62 10.74 31.88
C GLN A 198 0.78 9.98 33.21
N LYS A 199 1.67 8.98 33.26
CA LYS A 199 1.92 8.20 34.47
C LYS A 199 2.45 9.04 35.63
N LYS A 200 3.26 10.07 35.36
CA LYS A 200 3.83 10.96 36.37
C LYS A 200 2.87 12.07 36.78
N GLY A 201 1.77 12.28 36.08
CA GLY A 201 0.82 13.37 36.35
C GLY A 201 1.46 14.76 36.28
N ILE A 202 2.35 14.97 35.31
CA ILE A 202 3.09 16.21 35.12
C ILE A 202 2.11 17.32 34.75
N LYS A 203 2.28 18.52 35.39
CA LYS A 203 1.34 19.64 35.25
C LYS A 203 1.80 20.72 34.27
N GLU A 204 3.07 20.72 33.90
CA GLU A 204 3.60 21.59 32.85
C GLU A 204 3.12 21.14 31.46
N ASP A 205 3.26 21.99 30.45
CA ASP A 205 2.95 21.62 29.06
C ASP A 205 3.78 20.42 28.60
N PHE A 206 3.16 19.51 27.88
CA PHE A 206 3.83 18.26 27.43
C PHE A 206 5.05 18.55 26.57
N PHE A 207 4.94 19.48 25.63
CA PHE A 207 6.03 19.77 24.70
C PHE A 207 7.17 20.52 25.40
N GLU A 208 6.86 21.46 26.31
CA GLU A 208 7.87 22.12 27.16
C GLU A 208 8.61 21.10 28.04
N TRP A 209 7.87 20.17 28.66
CA TRP A 209 8.46 19.10 29.46
C TRP A 209 9.33 18.17 28.61
N LEU A 210 8.89 17.84 27.39
CA LEU A 210 9.64 16.96 26.47
C LEU A 210 10.95 17.61 26.03
N ASP A 211 10.92 18.89 25.65
CA ASP A 211 12.11 19.66 25.26
C ASP A 211 13.16 19.76 26.37
N ASN A 212 12.72 19.84 27.63
CA ASN A 212 13.60 19.86 28.79
C ASN A 212 14.18 18.47 29.13
N LYS A 213 13.63 17.40 28.57
CA LYS A 213 14.04 16.01 28.84
C LYS A 213 15.06 15.48 27.82
N ILE A 214 15.01 15.93 26.57
CA ILE A 214 15.87 15.52 25.47
C ILE A 214 17.12 16.38 25.43
#